data_5e73267dfb3fe88cba05b2fbd33fdf23
#
_entry.id   5e73267dfb3fe88cba05b2fbd33fdf23
#
_cell.length_a   1.000
_cell.length_b   1.000
_cell.length_c   1.000
_cell.angle_alpha   90.00
_cell.angle_beta   90.00
_cell.angle_gamma   90.00
#
_symmetry.space_group_name_H-M   'P 1'
#
loop_
_entity.id
_entity.type
_entity.pdbx_description
1 polymer ?
#
loop_
_entity_poly.entity_id
_entity_poly.type
_entity_poly.pdbx_seq_one_letter_code
_entity_poly.pdbx_strand_id
1 'polypeptide(L)'
;MEHTPSMLSKTHTQRILDLASRRGLLRASDLDAISSPRVILTRMTAAGLLERVGRGLYRLPGAQVTEFESLAVVATRVPQAVFCLLTALQFHGLTTQLPRQVWIAMPRGSHSPRIDYPPIRMVQMAGSAHLAGVEEHLCNGVKARIYSPAKTVVDCFKHRNKIGLDVALEALKDAWRTRKAFSKAAGVIILSGVSPSSISRTACLPLSSALRMRSA
;
A
#
# COMPACT_ATOMS: atom_id res chain seq x y z
N MET A 1 28.44 -42.77 12.79
CA MET A 1 27.73 -42.61 11.49
C MET A 1 26.54 -41.66 11.73
N GLU A 2 26.80 -40.39 11.56
CA GLU A 2 25.78 -39.33 11.77
C GLU A 2 24.90 -39.26 10.54
N HIS A 3 23.61 -39.54 10.73
CA HIS A 3 22.57 -39.36 9.72
C HIS A 3 22.31 -37.87 9.55
N THR A 4 22.88 -37.29 8.51
CA THR A 4 22.51 -35.96 8.02
C THR A 4 21.04 -35.98 7.65
N PRO A 5 20.12 -35.12 8.22
CA PRO A 5 18.74 -35.09 7.83
C PRO A 5 18.68 -34.61 6.40
N SER A 6 18.25 -35.49 5.51
CA SER A 6 17.85 -35.22 4.12
C SER A 6 17.01 -33.95 4.08
N MET A 7 17.45 -32.94 3.33
CA MET A 7 16.68 -31.76 2.99
C MET A 7 15.45 -32.22 2.17
N LEU A 8 14.36 -32.55 2.86
CA LEU A 8 13.06 -32.85 2.27
C LEU A 8 12.67 -31.67 1.37
N SER A 9 12.67 -31.89 0.07
CA SER A 9 12.19 -30.96 -0.93
C SER A 9 10.77 -30.48 -0.53
N LYS A 10 10.66 -29.23 -0.07
CA LYS A 10 9.38 -28.64 0.34
C LYS A 10 8.40 -28.74 -0.82
N THR A 11 7.23 -29.32 -0.58
CA THR A 11 6.17 -29.37 -1.58
C THR A 11 5.76 -27.97 -2.03
N HIS A 12 5.20 -27.83 -3.24
CA HIS A 12 4.70 -26.55 -3.74
C HIS A 12 3.74 -25.87 -2.73
N THR A 13 2.86 -26.64 -2.11
CA THR A 13 1.93 -26.17 -1.08
C THR A 13 2.68 -25.54 0.09
N GLN A 14 3.71 -26.21 0.59
CA GLN A 14 4.52 -25.71 1.72
C GLN A 14 5.23 -24.39 1.37
N ARG A 15 5.82 -24.32 0.16
CA ARG A 15 6.47 -23.07 -0.33
C ARG A 15 5.51 -21.90 -0.43
N ILE A 16 4.29 -22.16 -0.88
CA ILE A 16 3.24 -21.15 -1.00
C ILE A 16 2.79 -20.68 0.39
N LEU A 17 2.57 -21.58 1.34
CA LEU A 17 2.22 -21.24 2.72
C LEU A 17 3.33 -20.44 3.41
N ASP A 18 4.59 -20.85 3.28
CA ASP A 18 5.74 -20.12 3.80
C ASP A 18 5.83 -18.70 3.19
N LEU A 19 5.55 -18.55 1.90
CA LEU A 19 5.55 -17.26 1.24
C LEU A 19 4.40 -16.37 1.71
N ALA A 20 3.20 -16.95 1.85
CA ALA A 20 2.01 -16.26 2.33
C ALA A 20 2.16 -15.79 3.79
N SER A 21 2.77 -16.60 4.66
CA SER A 21 3.02 -16.23 6.06
C SER A 21 4.01 -15.07 6.20
N ARG A 22 5.03 -15.01 5.32
CA ARG A 22 6.04 -13.94 5.35
C ARG A 22 5.54 -12.61 4.76
N ARG A 23 4.66 -12.67 3.76
CA ARG A 23 4.19 -11.47 3.04
C ARG A 23 2.85 -10.96 3.51
N GLY A 24 2.06 -11.77 4.21
CA GLY A 24 0.69 -11.47 4.59
C GLY A 24 -0.28 -11.56 3.41
N LEU A 25 0.05 -10.93 2.28
CA LEU A 25 -0.72 -10.97 1.04
C LEU A 25 0.11 -11.58 -0.08
N LEU A 26 -0.43 -12.60 -0.75
CA LEU A 26 0.20 -13.34 -1.84
C LEU A 26 -0.45 -12.97 -3.17
N ARG A 27 0.35 -12.62 -4.17
CA ARG A 27 -0.12 -12.44 -5.56
C ARG A 27 0.11 -13.71 -6.36
N ALA A 28 -0.79 -13.97 -7.32
CA ALA A 28 -0.60 -15.09 -8.25
C ALA A 28 0.73 -15.01 -9.03
N SER A 29 1.24 -13.79 -9.30
CA SER A 29 2.55 -13.56 -9.93
C SER A 29 3.74 -13.91 -9.03
N ASP A 30 3.56 -13.95 -7.72
CA ASP A 30 4.67 -14.25 -6.79
C ASP A 30 5.06 -15.74 -6.84
N LEU A 31 4.16 -16.60 -7.40
CA LEU A 31 4.43 -18.01 -7.60
C LEU A 31 5.50 -18.27 -8.66
N ASP A 32 5.67 -17.35 -9.60
CA ASP A 32 6.69 -17.45 -10.63
C ASP A 32 8.11 -17.48 -10.01
N ALA A 33 8.31 -16.71 -8.91
CA ALA A 33 9.57 -16.67 -8.16
C ALA A 33 9.91 -17.98 -7.41
N ILE A 34 8.91 -18.79 -7.11
CA ILE A 34 9.07 -20.08 -6.40
C ILE A 34 8.81 -21.27 -7.33
N SER A 35 8.71 -21.03 -8.64
CA SER A 35 8.47 -22.05 -9.67
C SER A 35 7.29 -22.96 -9.33
N SER A 36 6.17 -22.38 -8.86
CA SER A 36 4.96 -23.10 -8.49
C SER A 36 3.82 -22.80 -9.46
N PRO A 37 3.11 -23.84 -9.96
CA PRO A 37 1.99 -23.66 -10.88
C PRO A 37 0.83 -22.90 -10.22
N ARG A 38 0.25 -21.93 -10.94
CA ARG A 38 -0.87 -21.09 -10.43
C ARG A 38 -2.14 -21.88 -10.13
N VAL A 39 -2.33 -23.03 -10.78
CA VAL A 39 -3.47 -23.91 -10.53
C VAL A 39 -3.54 -24.40 -9.07
N ILE A 40 -2.40 -24.44 -8.37
CA ILE A 40 -2.33 -24.84 -6.96
C ILE A 40 -3.10 -23.87 -6.08
N LEU A 41 -3.11 -22.55 -6.41
CA LEU A 41 -3.87 -21.55 -5.64
C LEU A 41 -5.38 -21.88 -5.60
N THR A 42 -5.95 -22.30 -6.72
CA THR A 42 -7.36 -22.70 -6.78
C THR A 42 -7.63 -23.92 -5.90
N ARG A 43 -6.74 -24.91 -5.93
CA ARG A 43 -6.87 -26.10 -5.07
C ARG A 43 -6.71 -25.75 -3.58
N MET A 44 -5.74 -24.91 -3.25
CA MET A 44 -5.52 -24.47 -1.86
C MET A 44 -6.68 -23.63 -1.35
N THR A 45 -7.28 -22.80 -2.20
CA THR A 45 -8.48 -22.03 -1.85
C THR A 45 -9.68 -22.94 -1.62
N ALA A 46 -9.89 -23.95 -2.50
CA ALA A 46 -10.95 -24.94 -2.33
C ALA A 46 -10.76 -25.78 -1.06
N ALA A 47 -9.52 -26.07 -0.68
CA ALA A 47 -9.17 -26.78 0.54
C ALA A 47 -9.19 -25.89 1.80
N GLY A 48 -9.54 -24.61 1.71
CA GLY A 48 -9.57 -23.68 2.83
C GLY A 48 -8.19 -23.28 3.38
N LEU A 49 -7.09 -23.62 2.68
CA LEU A 49 -5.72 -23.28 3.08
C LEU A 49 -5.35 -21.84 2.72
N LEU A 50 -6.08 -21.22 1.80
CA LEU A 50 -5.94 -19.82 1.40
C LEU A 50 -7.31 -19.19 1.24
N GLU A 51 -7.43 -17.91 1.58
CA GLU A 51 -8.58 -17.07 1.26
C GLU A 51 -8.27 -16.18 0.07
N ARG A 52 -9.21 -16.06 -0.86
CA ARG A 52 -9.11 -15.14 -1.98
C ARG A 52 -9.64 -13.76 -1.59
N VAL A 53 -8.75 -12.80 -1.40
CA VAL A 53 -9.09 -11.40 -1.05
C VAL A 53 -9.55 -10.60 -2.27
N GLY A 54 -9.02 -10.96 -3.45
CA GLY A 54 -9.35 -10.29 -4.70
C GLY A 54 -8.86 -11.07 -5.90
N ARG A 55 -9.02 -10.51 -7.10
CA ARG A 55 -8.52 -11.17 -8.32
C ARG A 55 -7.00 -11.29 -8.28
N GLY A 56 -6.51 -12.54 -8.19
CA GLY A 56 -5.07 -12.83 -8.14
C GLY A 56 -4.40 -12.48 -6.80
N LEU A 57 -5.18 -12.21 -5.74
CA LEU A 57 -4.71 -11.92 -4.40
C LEU A 57 -5.27 -12.93 -3.40
N TYR A 58 -4.38 -13.46 -2.59
CA TYR A 58 -4.68 -14.53 -1.62
C TYR A 58 -4.01 -14.21 -0.29
N ARG A 59 -4.59 -14.71 0.80
CA ARG A 59 -4.00 -14.65 2.15
C ARG A 59 -4.21 -15.95 2.90
N LEU A 60 -3.53 -16.12 4.02
CA LEU A 60 -3.83 -17.21 4.94
C LEU A 60 -5.17 -16.95 5.65
N PRO A 61 -5.98 -18.01 5.89
CA PRO A 61 -7.18 -17.90 6.70
C PRO A 61 -6.82 -17.38 8.10
N GLY A 62 -7.62 -16.46 8.64
CA GLY A 62 -7.38 -15.88 9.95
C GLY A 62 -6.20 -14.93 10.05
N ALA A 63 -5.49 -14.65 8.97
CA ALA A 63 -4.46 -13.60 8.96
C ALA A 63 -5.08 -12.25 9.30
N GLN A 64 -4.41 -11.48 10.15
CA GLN A 64 -4.89 -10.15 10.51
C GLN A 64 -4.93 -9.25 9.26
N VAL A 65 -6.10 -8.65 9.03
CA VAL A 65 -6.28 -7.65 7.97
C VAL A 65 -5.44 -6.43 8.32
N THR A 66 -4.43 -6.15 7.53
CA THR A 66 -3.64 -4.93 7.71
C THR A 66 -4.41 -3.73 7.16
N GLU A 67 -4.22 -2.56 7.76
CA GLU A 67 -4.80 -1.30 7.29
C GLU A 67 -4.46 -1.00 5.81
N PHE A 68 -3.35 -1.56 5.32
CA PHE A 68 -2.87 -1.38 3.93
C PHE A 68 -3.35 -2.46 2.96
N GLU A 69 -4.12 -3.46 3.42
CA GLU A 69 -4.65 -4.51 2.54
C GLU A 69 -5.60 -3.92 1.49
N SER A 70 -6.47 -3.00 1.91
CA SER A 70 -7.36 -2.28 1.01
C SER A 70 -6.61 -1.52 -0.08
N LEU A 71 -5.46 -0.90 0.27
CA LEU A 71 -4.59 -0.23 -0.69
C LEU A 71 -3.98 -1.22 -1.69
N ALA A 72 -3.49 -2.36 -1.20
CA ALA A 72 -2.89 -3.40 -2.04
C ALA A 72 -3.92 -3.99 -3.03
N VAL A 73 -5.15 -4.23 -2.58
CA VAL A 73 -6.25 -4.69 -3.45
C VAL A 73 -6.53 -3.68 -4.56
N VAL A 74 -6.70 -2.40 -4.21
CA VAL A 74 -6.99 -1.34 -5.19
C VAL A 74 -5.81 -1.13 -6.13
N ALA A 75 -4.58 -1.07 -5.64
CA ALA A 75 -3.36 -0.89 -6.45
C ALA A 75 -3.17 -2.03 -7.46
N THR A 76 -3.53 -3.26 -7.09
CA THR A 76 -3.46 -4.42 -8.00
C THR A 76 -4.53 -4.34 -9.10
N ARG A 77 -5.73 -3.84 -8.76
CA ARG A 77 -6.86 -3.74 -9.70
C ARG A 77 -6.74 -2.53 -10.63
N VAL A 78 -6.20 -1.43 -10.13
CA VAL A 78 -6.10 -0.15 -10.83
C VAL A 78 -4.69 0.42 -10.66
N PRO A 79 -3.68 -0.11 -11.38
CA PRO A 79 -2.28 0.31 -11.22
C PRO A 79 -2.02 1.79 -11.50
N GLN A 80 -2.88 2.43 -12.30
CA GLN A 80 -2.79 3.86 -12.63
C GLN A 80 -3.38 4.78 -11.56
N ALA A 81 -4.14 4.24 -10.61
CA ALA A 81 -4.71 5.04 -9.52
C ALA A 81 -3.62 5.56 -8.59
N VAL A 82 -3.81 6.78 -8.11
CA VAL A 82 -2.97 7.36 -7.05
C VAL A 82 -3.84 7.57 -5.81
N PHE A 83 -3.44 7.03 -4.68
CA PHE A 83 -4.16 7.24 -3.43
C PHE A 83 -4.03 8.70 -3.00
N CYS A 84 -5.17 9.30 -2.61
CA CYS A 84 -5.27 10.74 -2.38
C CYS A 84 -6.16 11.08 -1.18
N LEU A 85 -6.21 12.34 -0.82
CA LEU A 85 -7.07 12.92 0.21
C LEU A 85 -7.05 12.10 1.50
N LEU A 86 -8.21 11.69 2.05
CA LEU A 86 -8.31 10.99 3.34
C LEU A 86 -7.47 9.72 3.40
N THR A 87 -7.41 8.95 2.32
CA THR A 87 -6.59 7.73 2.28
C THR A 87 -5.08 8.04 2.35
N ALA A 88 -4.63 9.07 1.63
CA ALA A 88 -3.24 9.50 1.72
C ALA A 88 -2.93 10.16 3.07
N LEU A 89 -3.87 10.91 3.66
CA LEU A 89 -3.72 11.46 5.01
C LEU A 89 -3.54 10.34 6.04
N GLN A 90 -4.40 9.31 6.00
CA GLN A 90 -4.30 8.14 6.88
C GLN A 90 -2.95 7.43 6.70
N PHE A 91 -2.55 7.18 5.45
CA PHE A 91 -1.27 6.56 5.15
C PHE A 91 -0.08 7.31 5.73
N HIS A 92 -0.11 8.64 5.66
CA HIS A 92 0.94 9.49 6.21
C HIS A 92 0.81 9.77 7.71
N GLY A 93 -0.28 9.33 8.36
CA GLY A 93 -0.59 9.62 9.75
C GLY A 93 -0.81 11.12 9.99
N LEU A 94 -1.54 11.78 9.08
CA LEU A 94 -1.89 13.20 9.12
C LEU A 94 -3.39 13.43 9.42
N THR A 95 -4.08 12.43 9.90
CA THR A 95 -5.47 12.50 10.35
C THR A 95 -5.76 11.38 11.33
N THR A 96 -6.68 11.63 12.21
CA THR A 96 -7.25 10.64 13.12
C THR A 96 -8.48 9.93 12.53
N GLN A 97 -8.98 10.42 11.38
CA GLN A 97 -10.15 9.88 10.73
C GLN A 97 -9.84 8.57 9.98
N LEU A 98 -10.71 7.59 10.13
CA LEU A 98 -10.69 6.34 9.40
C LEU A 98 -11.68 6.42 8.22
N PRO A 99 -11.21 6.61 6.98
CA PRO A 99 -12.11 6.72 5.85
C PRO A 99 -12.79 5.38 5.56
N ARG A 100 -14.12 5.41 5.40
CA ARG A 100 -14.91 4.21 5.04
C ARG A 100 -14.71 3.77 3.59
N GLN A 101 -14.12 4.62 2.77
CA GLN A 101 -13.89 4.40 1.33
C GLN A 101 -12.45 4.75 0.99
N VAL A 102 -11.87 4.00 0.05
CA VAL A 102 -10.52 4.28 -0.45
C VAL A 102 -10.60 5.39 -1.51
N TRP A 103 -9.95 6.51 -1.22
CA TRP A 103 -9.91 7.66 -2.12
C TRP A 103 -8.78 7.51 -3.14
N ILE A 104 -9.15 7.56 -4.41
CA ILE A 104 -8.21 7.45 -5.51
C ILE A 104 -8.33 8.63 -6.46
N ALA A 105 -7.19 9.12 -6.94
CA ALA A 105 -7.09 10.09 -8.02
C ALA A 105 -6.86 9.35 -9.34
N MET A 106 -7.61 9.76 -10.36
CA MET A 106 -7.49 9.26 -11.72
C MET A 106 -7.35 10.43 -12.69
N PRO A 107 -6.75 10.21 -13.88
CA PRO A 107 -6.71 11.22 -14.92
C PRO A 107 -8.12 11.68 -15.30
N ARG A 108 -8.24 12.94 -15.71
CA ARG A 108 -9.51 13.49 -16.22
C ARG A 108 -10.02 12.65 -17.39
N GLY A 109 -11.32 12.36 -17.40
CA GLY A 109 -11.96 11.51 -18.41
C GLY A 109 -11.91 10.00 -18.12
N SER A 110 -11.21 9.58 -17.06
CA SER A 110 -11.24 8.18 -16.65
C SER A 110 -12.59 7.77 -16.10
N HIS A 111 -13.00 6.53 -16.43
CA HIS A 111 -14.19 5.92 -15.84
C HIS A 111 -13.89 5.41 -14.42
N SER A 112 -14.93 5.36 -13.57
CA SER A 112 -14.82 4.79 -12.25
C SER A 112 -14.54 3.29 -12.34
N PRO A 113 -13.46 2.79 -11.69
CA PRO A 113 -13.15 1.38 -11.68
C PRO A 113 -14.26 0.58 -10.99
N ARG A 114 -14.59 -0.60 -11.52
CA ARG A 114 -15.55 -1.52 -10.91
C ARG A 114 -14.81 -2.42 -9.93
N ILE A 115 -14.88 -2.11 -8.66
CA ILE A 115 -14.32 -2.88 -7.55
C ILE A 115 -15.45 -3.07 -6.53
N ASP A 116 -15.76 -4.33 -6.22
CA ASP A 116 -16.81 -4.67 -5.26
C ASP A 116 -16.36 -4.35 -3.83
N TYR A 117 -15.10 -4.63 -3.52
CA TYR A 117 -14.49 -4.37 -2.23
C TYR A 117 -12.97 -4.11 -2.39
N PRO A 118 -12.42 -3.13 -1.68
CA PRO A 118 -13.05 -2.13 -0.81
C PRO A 118 -13.85 -1.09 -1.61
N PRO A 119 -14.82 -0.41 -0.98
CA PRO A 119 -15.52 0.70 -1.62
C PRO A 119 -14.54 1.81 -1.96
N ILE A 120 -14.63 2.33 -3.18
CA ILE A 120 -13.73 3.37 -3.68
C ILE A 120 -14.47 4.68 -3.92
N ARG A 121 -13.76 5.79 -3.73
CA ARG A 121 -14.20 7.12 -4.13
C ARG A 121 -13.19 7.75 -5.06
N MET A 122 -13.60 7.98 -6.30
CA MET A 122 -12.74 8.52 -7.33
C MET A 122 -12.78 10.04 -7.38
N VAL A 123 -11.63 10.66 -7.54
CA VAL A 123 -11.45 12.07 -7.84
C VAL A 123 -10.70 12.20 -9.15
N GLN A 124 -11.23 12.98 -10.09
CA GLN A 124 -10.56 13.25 -11.35
C GLN A 124 -9.60 14.42 -11.18
N MET A 125 -8.38 14.27 -11.66
CA MET A 125 -7.36 15.32 -11.65
C MET A 125 -6.84 15.61 -13.07
N ALA A 126 -6.50 16.87 -13.33
CA ALA A 126 -5.90 17.27 -14.60
C ALA A 126 -4.48 16.70 -14.75
N GLY A 127 -4.01 16.48 -15.98
CA GLY A 127 -2.80 15.73 -16.30
C GLY A 127 -1.59 16.04 -15.43
N SER A 128 -1.09 17.27 -15.40
CA SER A 128 0.07 17.66 -14.58
C SER A 128 -0.20 17.52 -13.07
N ALA A 129 -1.40 17.87 -12.61
CA ALA A 129 -1.78 17.74 -11.20
C ALA A 129 -1.95 16.28 -10.76
N HIS A 130 -2.25 15.36 -11.69
CA HIS A 130 -2.33 13.94 -11.40
C HIS A 130 -0.94 13.31 -11.19
N LEU A 131 0.06 13.79 -11.91
CA LEU A 131 1.42 13.23 -11.86
C LEU A 131 2.29 13.88 -10.78
N ALA A 132 2.00 15.13 -10.40
CA ALA A 132 2.79 15.87 -9.43
C ALA A 132 2.71 15.23 -8.02
N GLY A 133 3.85 15.08 -7.37
CA GLY A 133 3.96 14.63 -5.99
C GLY A 133 3.53 13.18 -5.76
N VAL A 134 3.61 12.33 -6.78
CA VAL A 134 3.37 10.88 -6.64
C VAL A 134 4.60 10.22 -6.08
N GLU A 135 4.41 9.42 -5.03
CA GLU A 135 5.43 8.56 -4.44
C GLU A 135 5.01 7.10 -4.57
N GLU A 136 5.97 6.21 -4.80
CA GLU A 136 5.72 4.77 -4.84
C GLU A 136 6.10 4.14 -3.51
N HIS A 137 5.17 3.39 -2.94
CA HIS A 137 5.34 2.66 -1.68
C HIS A 137 4.99 1.19 -1.87
N LEU A 138 5.61 0.32 -1.06
CA LEU A 138 5.28 -1.10 -1.02
C LEU A 138 4.27 -1.35 0.11
N CYS A 139 3.02 -1.64 -0.27
CA CYS A 139 1.95 -2.01 0.66
C CYS A 139 1.67 -3.50 0.52
N ASN A 140 1.95 -4.30 1.54
CA ASN A 140 1.83 -5.76 1.50
C ASN A 140 2.46 -6.40 0.24
N GLY A 141 3.67 -5.92 -0.15
CA GLY A 141 4.38 -6.40 -1.33
C GLY A 141 3.83 -5.91 -2.68
N VAL A 142 2.78 -5.09 -2.70
CA VAL A 142 2.22 -4.46 -3.90
C VAL A 142 2.70 -3.02 -4.00
N LYS A 143 3.13 -2.60 -5.18
CA LYS A 143 3.45 -1.19 -5.45
C LYS A 143 2.17 -0.36 -5.44
N ALA A 144 2.09 0.59 -4.52
CA ALA A 144 1.01 1.56 -4.38
C ALA A 144 1.54 2.96 -4.69
N ARG A 145 0.82 3.70 -5.51
CA ARG A 145 1.13 5.10 -5.83
C ARG A 145 0.33 6.00 -4.91
N ILE A 146 1.00 6.81 -4.10
CA ILE A 146 0.38 7.66 -3.08
C ILE A 146 0.91 9.07 -3.25
N TYR A 147 0.06 10.08 -3.08
CA TYR A 147 0.55 11.46 -3.08
C TYR A 147 1.41 11.74 -1.86
N SER A 148 2.46 12.53 -2.05
CA SER A 148 3.33 13.03 -0.97
C SER A 148 2.53 13.80 0.09
N PRO A 149 3.03 13.90 1.33
CA PRO A 149 2.35 14.63 2.40
C PRO A 149 2.01 16.08 2.00
N ALA A 150 2.96 16.79 1.39
CA ALA A 150 2.76 18.17 0.94
C ALA A 150 1.64 18.29 -0.09
N LYS A 151 1.68 17.44 -1.11
CA LYS A 151 0.64 17.40 -2.16
C LYS A 151 -0.72 17.05 -1.57
N THR A 152 -0.75 16.08 -0.67
CA THR A 152 -1.99 15.62 -0.01
C THR A 152 -2.66 16.76 0.77
N VAL A 153 -1.89 17.51 1.56
CA VAL A 153 -2.43 18.66 2.31
C VAL A 153 -3.00 19.73 1.37
N VAL A 154 -2.27 20.10 0.31
CA VAL A 154 -2.74 21.08 -0.69
C VAL A 154 -4.03 20.61 -1.36
N ASP A 155 -4.10 19.34 -1.75
CA ASP A 155 -5.30 18.75 -2.36
C ASP A 155 -6.50 18.71 -1.38
N CYS A 156 -6.26 18.54 -0.09
CA CYS A 156 -7.30 18.60 0.92
C CYS A 156 -7.95 20.02 0.97
N PHE A 157 -7.17 21.08 0.91
CA PHE A 157 -7.70 22.43 0.82
C PHE A 157 -8.46 22.67 -0.50
N LYS A 158 -7.94 22.17 -1.61
CA LYS A 158 -8.62 22.23 -2.91
C LYS A 158 -9.96 21.52 -2.91
N HIS A 159 -10.04 20.38 -2.22
CA HIS A 159 -11.23 19.55 -2.16
C HIS A 159 -12.00 19.67 -0.83
N ARG A 160 -11.81 20.76 -0.07
CA ARG A 160 -12.43 20.98 1.24
C ARG A 160 -13.97 20.83 1.25
N ASN A 161 -14.62 21.13 0.14
CA ASN A 161 -16.06 20.95 0.01
C ASN A 161 -16.51 19.47 -0.02
N LYS A 162 -15.57 18.53 -0.26
CA LYS A 162 -15.84 17.08 -0.29
C LYS A 162 -15.46 16.37 1.00
N ILE A 163 -14.46 16.89 1.71
CA ILE A 163 -13.87 16.24 2.89
C ILE A 163 -14.05 17.04 4.20
N GLY A 164 -14.45 18.31 4.11
CA GLY A 164 -14.50 19.24 5.24
C GLY A 164 -13.25 20.14 5.32
N LEU A 165 -13.46 21.40 5.74
CA LEU A 165 -12.36 22.34 5.99
C LEU A 165 -11.59 21.97 7.27
N ASP A 166 -12.28 21.48 8.26
CA ASP A 166 -11.75 20.99 9.53
C ASP A 166 -10.68 19.90 9.31
N VAL A 167 -10.95 18.93 8.44
CA VAL A 167 -10.00 17.89 8.06
C VAL A 167 -8.75 18.47 7.38
N ALA A 168 -8.92 19.44 6.49
CA ALA A 168 -7.80 20.08 5.82
C ALA A 168 -6.93 20.88 6.80
N LEU A 169 -7.54 21.54 7.79
CA LEU A 169 -6.84 22.28 8.85
C LEU A 169 -6.12 21.34 9.83
N GLU A 170 -6.75 20.23 10.20
CA GLU A 170 -6.12 19.17 11.01
C GLU A 170 -4.88 18.63 10.30
N ALA A 171 -5.05 18.23 9.04
CA ALA A 171 -3.95 17.72 8.22
C ALA A 171 -2.77 18.71 8.10
N LEU A 172 -3.05 20.00 7.94
CA LEU A 172 -2.01 21.04 7.89
C LEU A 172 -1.28 21.16 9.24
N LYS A 173 -2.01 21.18 10.36
CA LYS A 173 -1.41 21.26 11.71
C LYS A 173 -0.52 20.05 11.98
N ASP A 174 -0.98 18.86 11.63
CA ASP A 174 -0.22 17.62 11.83
C ASP A 174 0.98 17.50 10.89
N ALA A 175 0.84 17.93 9.64
CA ALA A 175 1.95 18.01 8.71
C ALA A 175 3.04 19.00 9.17
N TRP A 176 2.62 20.15 9.71
CA TRP A 176 3.53 21.13 10.30
C TRP A 176 4.24 20.59 11.54
N ARG A 177 3.48 20.03 12.48
CA ARG A 177 4.02 19.44 13.72
C ARG A 177 5.00 18.31 13.46
N THR A 178 4.73 17.45 12.49
CA THR A 178 5.58 16.30 12.14
C THR A 178 6.66 16.64 11.13
N ARG A 179 6.70 17.88 10.61
CA ARG A 179 7.60 18.35 9.53
C ARG A 179 7.57 17.48 8.25
N LYS A 180 6.57 16.63 8.09
CA LYS A 180 6.47 15.71 6.95
C LYS A 180 6.23 16.41 5.62
N ALA A 181 5.55 17.55 5.63
CA ALA A 181 5.20 18.26 4.39
C ALA A 181 6.38 19.06 3.79
N PHE A 182 7.37 19.42 4.59
CA PHE A 182 8.39 20.40 4.19
C PHE A 182 9.76 19.80 3.85
N SER A 183 9.98 18.52 4.16
CA SER A 183 11.29 17.89 4.00
C SER A 183 11.70 17.65 2.53
N LYS A 184 10.77 17.64 1.58
CA LYS A 184 11.07 17.31 0.16
C LYS A 184 10.76 18.43 -0.84
N ALA A 185 9.89 19.36 -0.49
CA ALA A 185 9.46 20.41 -1.43
C ALA A 185 10.46 21.57 -1.58
N ALA A 186 11.39 21.72 -0.64
CA ALA A 186 12.27 22.87 -0.57
C ALA A 186 13.77 22.57 -0.77
N GLY A 187 14.16 21.34 -1.11
CA GLY A 187 15.58 21.01 -1.26
C GLY A 187 16.44 21.26 -0.01
N VAL A 188 15.82 21.47 1.15
CA VAL A 188 16.51 21.75 2.42
C VAL A 188 16.46 20.50 3.28
N ILE A 189 17.60 19.86 3.43
CA ILE A 189 17.83 18.79 4.40
C ILE A 189 17.78 19.41 5.80
N ILE A 190 16.69 19.26 6.51
CA ILE A 190 16.68 19.55 7.94
C ILE A 190 16.86 18.21 8.66
N LEU A 191 18.07 18.01 9.14
CA LEU A 191 18.42 16.98 10.11
C LEU A 191 17.62 17.23 11.39
N SER A 192 16.60 16.43 11.65
CA SER A 192 15.95 16.41 12.95
C SER A 192 15.97 14.99 13.50
N GLY A 193 16.88 14.78 14.43
CA GLY A 193 16.85 13.61 15.30
C GLY A 193 15.61 13.63 16.17
N VAL A 194 14.65 12.78 15.85
CA VAL A 194 13.66 12.30 16.81
C VAL A 194 13.48 10.82 16.50
N SER A 195 13.86 10.01 17.47
CA SER A 195 13.68 8.56 17.47
C SER A 195 12.19 8.22 17.43
N PRO A 196 11.72 7.43 16.48
CA PRO A 196 10.34 6.98 16.48
C PRO A 196 10.23 5.67 17.26
N SER A 197 10.00 5.78 18.54
CA SER A 197 9.53 4.65 19.32
C SER A 197 8.03 4.47 19.10
N SER A 198 7.66 3.24 18.72
CA SER A 198 6.33 2.64 18.75
C SER A 198 5.26 3.10 17.75
N ILE A 199 5.52 2.84 16.46
CA ILE A 199 4.45 2.51 15.52
C ILE A 199 4.95 1.34 14.68
N SER A 200 4.19 0.24 14.64
CA SER A 200 4.49 -0.97 13.84
C SER A 200 4.63 -0.62 12.36
N ARG A 201 5.86 -0.32 11.94
CA ARG A 201 6.20 0.13 10.58
C ARG A 201 6.66 -1.00 9.65
N THR A 202 6.08 -2.17 9.76
CA THR A 202 6.63 -3.33 9.03
C THR A 202 6.09 -3.49 7.60
N ALA A 203 5.20 -2.63 7.11
CA ALA A 203 4.49 -2.93 5.86
C ALA A 203 4.69 -1.96 4.69
N CYS A 204 5.24 -0.75 4.86
CA CYS A 204 5.39 0.21 3.76
C CYS A 204 6.72 0.95 3.79
N LEU A 205 7.64 0.57 2.90
CA LEU A 205 8.91 1.27 2.66
C LEU A 205 8.86 2.02 1.32
N PRO A 206 9.41 3.24 1.21
CA PRO A 206 9.58 3.92 -0.07
C PRO A 206 10.60 3.16 -0.92
N LEU A 207 10.29 2.93 -2.20
CA LEU A 207 11.12 2.19 -3.16
C LEU A 207 12.54 2.76 -3.33
N SER A 208 12.73 4.04 -3.06
CA SER A 208 14.04 4.70 -3.16
C SER A 208 15.07 4.20 -2.14
N SER A 209 14.64 3.61 -1.03
CA SER A 209 15.55 3.05 -0.03
C SER A 209 15.92 1.58 -0.29
N ALA A 210 15.11 0.85 -1.07
CA ALA A 210 15.39 -0.54 -1.41
C ALA A 210 16.47 -0.71 -2.48
N LEU A 211 16.72 0.32 -3.31
CA LEU A 211 17.76 0.28 -4.35
C LEU A 211 19.18 0.56 -3.81
N ARG A 212 19.32 1.20 -2.65
CA ARG A 212 20.64 1.50 -2.06
C ARG A 212 21.28 0.35 -1.26
N MET A 213 20.55 -0.72 -0.99
CA MET A 213 21.09 -1.87 -0.25
C MET A 213 21.66 -3.00 -1.14
N ARG A 214 21.79 -2.79 -2.46
CA ARG A 214 22.36 -3.80 -3.37
C ARG A 214 23.73 -3.44 -3.97
N SER A 215 24.40 -2.43 -3.45
CA SER A 215 25.78 -2.11 -3.84
C SER A 215 26.61 -1.74 -2.62
N ALA A 216 26.93 -2.75 -1.84
CA ALA A 216 28.09 -2.85 -0.94
C ALA A 216 28.37 -4.32 -0.69
#